data_7bd01b0e83c1c8465fafc235d5480644
#
_entry.id   7bd01b0e83c1c8465fafc235d5480644
#
_cell.length_a   1.000
_cell.length_b   1.000
_cell.length_c   1.000
_cell.angle_alpha   90.00
_cell.angle_beta   90.00
_cell.angle_gamma   90.00
#
_symmetry.space_group_name_H-M   'P 1'
#
loop_
_entity.id
_entity.type
_entity.pdbx_description
1 polymer ?
#
loop_
_entity_poly.entity_id
_entity_poly.type
_entity_poly.pdbx_seq_one_letter_code
_entity_poly.pdbx_strand_id
1 'polypeptide(L)'
;MSKDKSKSFICSFCAKSRDEVKKLIQGPDDDVFICDECITLSFNIVHEEQNEINEHYVYTPQAIYDHLNDYVIGQEEAKKVLSVAVYNHYKRINHIATDIELDKSNVLLLGPSGSGKTLLASTVAKILDVPFAIADATTVTESGYVGDDVENLITKLLFNSEYDIDRAEKGIIYI
;
A
#
# COMPACT_ATOMS: atom_id res chain seq x y z
N MET A 1 -12.53 -52.67 30.61
CA MET A 1 -12.38 -51.32 31.14
C MET A 1 -11.63 -50.47 30.12
N SER A 2 -12.38 -49.83 29.24
CA SER A 2 -11.83 -48.93 28.23
C SER A 2 -11.47 -47.63 28.88
N LYS A 3 -10.20 -47.21 28.84
CA LYS A 3 -9.75 -45.89 29.20
C LYS A 3 -10.14 -44.92 28.07
N ASP A 4 -11.19 -44.17 28.27
CA ASP A 4 -11.46 -42.95 27.48
C ASP A 4 -10.28 -41.98 27.69
N LYS A 5 -9.39 -41.93 26.73
CA LYS A 5 -8.45 -40.81 26.62
C LYS A 5 -9.26 -39.62 26.13
N SER A 6 -9.63 -38.73 27.05
CA SER A 6 -10.13 -37.41 26.70
C SER A 6 -9.08 -36.75 25.79
N LYS A 7 -9.32 -36.70 24.49
CA LYS A 7 -8.46 -35.95 23.56
C LYS A 7 -8.51 -34.46 23.98
N SER A 8 -7.45 -33.97 24.57
CA SER A 8 -7.28 -32.55 24.85
C SER A 8 -6.95 -31.83 23.53
N PHE A 9 -7.91 -31.06 23.03
CA PHE A 9 -7.71 -30.23 21.86
C PHE A 9 -6.86 -29.01 22.25
N ILE A 10 -5.57 -29.05 21.90
CA ILE A 10 -4.57 -28.01 22.21
C ILE A 10 -3.87 -27.57 20.93
N CYS A 11 -3.56 -26.27 20.85
CA CYS A 11 -2.79 -25.74 19.73
C CYS A 11 -1.38 -26.32 19.71
N SER A 12 -0.95 -26.88 18.61
CA SER A 12 0.38 -27.49 18.43
C SER A 12 1.53 -26.46 18.43
N PHE A 13 1.22 -25.18 18.29
CA PHE A 13 2.19 -24.08 18.22
C PHE A 13 2.41 -23.39 19.57
N CYS A 14 1.34 -23.05 20.30
CA CYS A 14 1.43 -22.32 21.56
C CYS A 14 0.95 -23.11 22.78
N ALA A 15 0.48 -24.35 22.59
CA ALA A 15 -0.05 -25.25 23.63
C ALA A 15 -1.29 -24.74 24.39
N LYS A 16 -1.95 -23.66 23.93
CA LYS A 16 -3.22 -23.19 24.50
C LYS A 16 -4.34 -24.20 24.19
N SER A 17 -5.22 -24.40 25.17
CA SER A 17 -6.38 -25.28 25.05
C SER A 17 -7.49 -24.59 24.23
N ARG A 18 -8.47 -25.39 23.77
CA ARG A 18 -9.63 -24.89 23.01
C ARG A 18 -10.42 -23.80 23.75
N ASP A 19 -10.44 -23.86 25.09
CA ASP A 19 -11.20 -22.94 25.92
C ASP A 19 -10.49 -21.59 26.11
N GLU A 20 -9.18 -21.51 25.78
CA GLU A 20 -8.35 -20.31 25.90
C GLU A 20 -8.24 -19.54 24.59
N VAL A 21 -8.78 -20.06 23.48
CA VAL A 21 -8.69 -19.46 22.13
C VAL A 21 -10.07 -19.31 21.51
N LYS A 22 -10.25 -18.36 20.60
CA LYS A 22 -11.54 -18.13 19.92
C LYS A 22 -11.85 -19.22 18.91
N LYS A 23 -10.84 -19.69 18.19
CA LYS A 23 -10.96 -20.75 17.17
C LYS A 23 -9.76 -21.67 17.22
N LEU A 24 -10.02 -22.96 17.03
CA LEU A 24 -8.99 -23.97 16.87
C LEU A 24 -9.29 -24.74 15.57
N ILE A 25 -8.36 -24.72 14.66
CA ILE A 25 -8.47 -25.35 13.34
C ILE A 25 -7.67 -26.65 13.39
N GLN A 26 -8.30 -27.75 12.96
CA GLN A 26 -7.67 -29.05 12.86
C GLN A 26 -6.90 -29.17 11.55
N GLY A 27 -5.69 -29.71 11.61
CA GLY A 27 -4.88 -30.07 10.46
C GLY A 27 -5.34 -31.36 9.79
N PRO A 28 -4.57 -31.84 8.79
CA PRO A 28 -4.88 -33.09 8.09
C PRO A 28 -4.76 -34.32 9.02
N ASP A 29 -3.94 -34.22 10.05
CA ASP A 29 -3.80 -35.25 11.08
C ASP A 29 -4.67 -34.93 12.29
N ASP A 30 -5.23 -35.99 12.92
CA ASP A 30 -6.20 -35.88 14.01
C ASP A 30 -5.66 -35.23 15.28
N ASP A 31 -4.35 -35.14 15.44
CA ASP A 31 -3.68 -34.62 16.64
C ASP A 31 -2.99 -33.24 16.39
N VAL A 32 -3.15 -32.64 15.21
CA VAL A 32 -2.54 -31.33 14.87
C VAL A 32 -3.59 -30.25 14.84
N PHE A 33 -3.38 -29.21 15.64
CA PHE A 33 -4.28 -28.06 15.73
C PHE A 33 -3.50 -26.74 15.71
N ILE A 34 -4.09 -25.70 15.11
CA ILE A 34 -3.58 -24.33 15.14
C ILE A 34 -4.68 -23.36 15.62
N CYS A 35 -4.35 -22.44 16.51
CA CYS A 35 -5.30 -21.45 17.00
C CYS A 35 -5.26 -20.16 16.13
N ASP A 36 -6.33 -19.36 16.25
CA ASP A 36 -6.49 -18.08 15.58
C ASP A 36 -5.35 -17.08 15.90
N GLU A 37 -4.86 -17.06 17.12
CA GLU A 37 -3.73 -16.22 17.52
C GLU A 37 -2.43 -16.62 16.80
N CYS A 38 -2.14 -17.92 16.71
CA CYS A 38 -0.96 -18.41 16.00
C CYS A 38 -1.06 -18.20 14.49
N ILE A 39 -2.26 -18.30 13.90
CA ILE A 39 -2.48 -17.98 12.48
C ILE A 39 -2.17 -16.50 12.23
N THR A 40 -2.71 -15.61 13.05
CA THR A 40 -2.46 -14.16 12.92
C THR A 40 -0.98 -13.84 13.07
N LEU A 41 -0.31 -14.43 14.06
CA LEU A 41 1.12 -14.24 14.26
C LEU A 41 1.94 -14.75 13.07
N SER A 42 1.64 -15.95 12.58
CA SER A 42 2.33 -16.52 11.41
C SER A 42 2.09 -15.70 10.15
N PHE A 43 0.86 -15.21 9.96
CA PHE A 43 0.52 -14.33 8.86
C PHE A 43 1.35 -13.04 8.90
N ASN A 44 1.43 -12.39 10.07
CA ASN A 44 2.22 -11.18 10.23
C ASN A 44 3.71 -11.42 9.95
N ILE A 45 4.30 -12.49 10.49
CA ILE A 45 5.71 -12.84 10.26
C ILE A 45 5.97 -13.03 8.75
N VAL A 46 5.12 -13.80 8.06
CA VAL A 46 5.30 -14.03 6.62
C VAL A 46 5.13 -12.73 5.80
N HIS A 47 4.21 -11.86 6.22
CA HIS A 47 4.02 -10.57 5.55
C HIS A 47 5.08 -9.54 5.89
N GLU A 48 5.61 -9.53 7.12
CA GLU A 48 6.76 -8.68 7.48
C GLU A 48 7.99 -9.05 6.66
N GLU A 49 8.31 -10.35 6.52
CA GLU A 49 9.41 -10.80 5.65
C GLU A 49 9.21 -10.43 4.17
N GLN A 50 7.97 -10.49 3.67
CA GLN A 50 7.65 -10.09 2.30
C GLN A 50 7.71 -8.57 2.10
N ASN A 51 7.31 -7.80 3.10
CA ASN A 51 7.41 -6.35 3.08
C ASN A 51 8.87 -5.88 3.15
N GLU A 52 9.72 -6.48 4.00
CA GLU A 52 11.15 -6.14 4.07
C GLU A 52 11.89 -6.41 2.75
N ILE A 53 11.54 -7.48 2.04
CA ILE A 53 12.13 -7.80 0.73
C ILE A 53 11.64 -6.83 -0.37
N ASN A 54 10.38 -6.40 -0.30
CA ASN A 54 9.82 -5.46 -1.28
C ASN A 54 10.15 -3.99 -0.97
N GLU A 55 10.27 -3.61 0.31
CA GLU A 55 10.52 -2.21 0.70
C GLU A 55 11.94 -1.72 0.39
N HIS A 56 12.93 -2.60 0.37
CA HIS A 56 14.32 -2.14 0.17
C HIS A 56 14.75 -2.01 -1.30
N TYR A 57 14.03 -2.61 -2.25
CA TYR A 57 14.53 -2.68 -3.64
C TYR A 57 13.87 -1.68 -4.61
N VAL A 58 12.69 -1.15 -4.30
CA VAL A 58 11.88 -0.44 -5.32
C VAL A 58 11.94 1.08 -5.22
N TYR A 59 12.32 1.67 -4.08
CA TYR A 59 12.02 3.08 -3.83
C TYR A 59 13.20 4.00 -3.54
N THR A 60 14.41 3.71 -4.01
CA THR A 60 15.45 4.74 -3.98
C THR A 60 15.14 5.81 -5.03
N PRO A 61 15.46 7.11 -4.79
CA PRO A 61 15.26 8.16 -5.79
C PRO A 61 15.90 7.82 -7.14
N GLN A 62 17.07 7.16 -7.11
CA GLN A 62 17.76 6.73 -8.31
C GLN A 62 16.98 5.64 -9.06
N ALA A 63 16.45 4.64 -8.38
CA ALA A 63 15.68 3.58 -9.01
C ALA A 63 14.40 4.14 -9.66
N ILE A 64 13.69 5.05 -8.98
CA ILE A 64 12.51 5.73 -9.56
C ILE A 64 12.91 6.53 -10.80
N TYR A 65 14.02 7.26 -10.73
CA TYR A 65 14.53 8.04 -11.86
C TYR A 65 14.88 7.15 -13.06
N ASP A 66 15.60 6.06 -12.83
CA ASP A 66 15.99 5.12 -13.88
C ASP A 66 14.77 4.49 -14.55
N HIS A 67 13.79 4.06 -13.78
CA HIS A 67 12.53 3.57 -14.33
C HIS A 67 11.76 4.65 -15.11
N LEU A 68 11.75 5.90 -14.64
CA LEU A 68 11.14 7.00 -15.40
C LEU A 68 11.83 7.21 -16.75
N ASN A 69 13.14 6.99 -16.85
CA ASN A 69 13.89 7.11 -18.11
C ASN A 69 13.47 6.05 -19.14
N ASP A 70 13.01 4.88 -18.70
CA ASP A 70 12.54 3.83 -19.60
C ASP A 70 11.24 4.22 -20.34
N TYR A 71 10.43 5.09 -19.73
CA TYR A 71 9.10 5.45 -20.25
C TYR A 71 8.99 6.89 -20.74
N VAL A 72 9.79 7.81 -20.21
CA VAL A 72 9.68 9.24 -20.49
C VAL A 72 10.97 9.78 -21.07
N ILE A 73 10.93 10.24 -22.29
CA ILE A 73 12.10 10.83 -22.98
C ILE A 73 12.23 12.30 -22.58
N GLY A 74 13.44 12.73 -22.21
CA GLY A 74 13.71 14.11 -21.76
C GLY A 74 13.16 14.40 -20.37
N GLN A 75 12.96 15.68 -20.04
CA GLN A 75 12.43 16.15 -18.76
C GLN A 75 13.29 15.77 -17.54
N GLU A 76 14.62 15.79 -17.69
CA GLU A 76 15.58 15.29 -16.70
C GLU A 76 15.40 15.92 -15.30
N GLU A 77 15.23 17.25 -15.24
CA GLU A 77 15.03 17.95 -13.98
C GLU A 77 13.71 17.58 -13.30
N ALA A 78 12.61 17.49 -14.09
CA ALA A 78 11.32 17.09 -13.56
C ALA A 78 11.35 15.67 -12.99
N LYS A 79 12.02 14.73 -13.68
CA LYS A 79 12.21 13.35 -13.22
C LYS A 79 12.96 13.30 -11.90
N LYS A 80 14.09 14.04 -11.76
CA LYS A 80 14.87 14.08 -10.52
C LYS A 80 14.05 14.60 -9.35
N VAL A 81 13.40 15.74 -9.53
CA VAL A 81 12.58 16.37 -8.47
C VAL A 81 11.44 15.44 -8.07
N LEU A 82 10.75 14.86 -9.06
CA LEU A 82 9.62 13.96 -8.81
C LEU A 82 10.07 12.69 -8.09
N SER A 83 11.20 12.09 -8.49
CA SER A 83 11.76 10.90 -7.85
C SER A 83 12.08 11.12 -6.37
N VAL A 84 12.66 12.26 -6.02
CA VAL A 84 12.96 12.62 -4.63
C VAL A 84 11.68 12.91 -3.84
N ALA A 85 10.75 13.66 -4.42
CA ALA A 85 9.48 14.00 -3.74
C ALA A 85 8.66 12.75 -3.41
N VAL A 86 8.56 11.84 -4.37
CA VAL A 86 7.87 10.56 -4.22
C VAL A 86 8.54 9.66 -3.18
N TYR A 87 9.87 9.53 -3.25
CA TYR A 87 10.64 8.79 -2.23
C TYR A 87 10.38 9.31 -0.83
N ASN A 88 10.46 10.62 -0.62
CA ASN A 88 10.22 11.24 0.68
C ASN A 88 8.79 11.02 1.16
N HIS A 89 7.81 11.06 0.25
CA HIS A 89 6.41 10.79 0.57
C HIS A 89 6.22 9.36 1.10
N TYR A 90 6.72 8.36 0.39
CA TYR A 90 6.58 6.95 0.80
C TYR A 90 7.43 6.59 2.02
N LYS A 91 8.61 7.20 2.16
CA LYS A 91 9.40 7.07 3.38
C LYS A 91 8.65 7.56 4.62
N ARG A 92 7.89 8.65 4.48
CA ARG A 92 7.04 9.19 5.55
C ARG A 92 5.85 8.28 5.86
N ILE A 93 5.16 7.76 4.84
CA ILE A 93 4.00 6.86 5.02
C ILE A 93 4.42 5.57 5.73
N ASN A 94 5.55 4.99 5.35
CA ASN A 94 6.03 3.72 5.89
C ASN A 94 6.67 3.85 7.28
N HIS A 95 6.54 5.00 7.94
CA HIS A 95 7.02 5.22 9.31
C HIS A 95 8.47 4.77 9.55
N ILE A 96 9.34 4.91 8.56
CA ILE A 96 10.75 4.68 8.81
C ILE A 96 11.18 5.74 9.82
N ALA A 97 11.32 5.31 11.09
CA ALA A 97 11.71 6.15 12.20
C ALA A 97 13.06 6.82 11.87
N THR A 98 13.00 8.09 11.51
CA THR A 98 14.17 8.95 11.35
C THR A 98 14.02 10.08 12.35
N ASP A 99 15.13 10.53 12.93
CA ASP A 99 15.17 11.70 13.81
C ASP A 99 14.77 13.00 13.08
N ILE A 100 14.46 12.90 11.79
CA ILE A 100 14.08 14.02 10.92
C ILE A 100 12.62 13.87 10.54
N GLU A 101 11.82 14.86 10.90
CA GLU A 101 10.43 14.99 10.48
C GLU A 101 10.38 15.38 8.99
N LEU A 102 9.69 14.56 8.18
CA LEU A 102 9.48 14.81 6.76
C LEU A 102 8.13 15.50 6.56
N ASP A 103 8.15 16.72 6.09
CA ASP A 103 6.93 17.48 5.77
C ASP A 103 6.13 16.83 4.64
N LYS A 104 4.80 16.96 4.75
CA LYS A 104 3.89 16.58 3.66
C LYS A 104 4.00 17.62 2.55
N SER A 105 4.32 17.19 1.33
CA SER A 105 4.42 18.07 0.17
C SER A 105 3.57 17.59 -0.99
N ASN A 106 2.95 18.54 -1.69
CA ASN A 106 2.33 18.31 -2.99
C ASN A 106 3.29 18.77 -4.09
N VAL A 107 3.25 18.11 -5.24
CA VAL A 107 4.10 18.46 -6.38
C VAL A 107 3.28 19.19 -7.42
N LEU A 108 3.74 20.39 -7.82
CA LEU A 108 3.14 21.17 -8.91
C LEU A 108 3.94 20.98 -10.20
N LEU A 109 3.29 20.45 -11.24
CA LEU A 109 3.88 20.28 -12.57
C LEU A 109 3.40 21.39 -13.52
N LEU A 110 4.30 22.27 -13.94
CA LEU A 110 4.03 23.36 -14.87
C LEU A 110 4.62 23.07 -16.24
N GLY A 111 3.85 23.37 -17.30
CA GLY A 111 4.32 23.22 -18.67
C GLY A 111 3.17 23.24 -19.67
N PRO A 112 3.46 23.38 -20.97
CA PRO A 112 2.44 23.40 -22.04
C PRO A 112 1.71 22.05 -22.13
N SER A 113 0.57 22.03 -22.81
CA SER A 113 -0.13 20.78 -23.15
C SER A 113 0.78 19.87 -23.97
N GLY A 114 0.74 18.57 -23.72
CA GLY A 114 1.57 17.58 -24.41
C GLY A 114 3.02 17.49 -23.90
N SER A 115 3.43 18.23 -22.87
CA SER A 115 4.79 18.15 -22.32
C SER A 115 5.07 16.90 -21.45
N GLY A 116 4.09 16.02 -21.29
CA GLY A 116 4.26 14.75 -20.56
C GLY A 116 3.94 14.80 -19.07
N LYS A 117 3.32 15.87 -18.55
CA LYS A 117 2.99 15.99 -17.10
C LYS A 117 2.18 14.81 -16.56
N THR A 118 1.08 14.50 -17.23
CA THR A 118 0.23 13.35 -16.84
C THR A 118 0.94 12.02 -17.04
N LEU A 119 1.77 11.89 -18.06
CA LEU A 119 2.57 10.69 -18.29
C LEU A 119 3.56 10.45 -17.16
N LEU A 120 4.26 11.50 -16.71
CA LEU A 120 5.16 11.41 -15.55
C LEU A 120 4.42 10.92 -14.31
N ALA A 121 3.29 11.53 -13.96
CA ALA A 121 2.51 11.17 -12.77
C ALA A 121 1.98 9.72 -12.86
N SER A 122 1.41 9.33 -14.00
CA SER A 122 0.89 7.98 -14.19
C SER A 122 1.98 6.91 -14.22
N THR A 123 3.17 7.24 -14.76
CA THR A 123 4.32 6.33 -14.75
C THR A 123 4.84 6.11 -13.34
N VAL A 124 4.92 7.16 -12.51
CA VAL A 124 5.27 7.03 -11.10
C VAL A 124 4.31 6.09 -10.37
N ALA A 125 3.01 6.27 -10.55
CA ALA A 125 2.01 5.41 -9.91
C ALA A 125 2.16 3.93 -10.33
N LYS A 126 2.49 3.67 -11.59
CA LYS A 126 2.78 2.31 -12.10
C LYS A 126 4.05 1.71 -11.49
N ILE A 127 5.13 2.50 -11.39
CA ILE A 127 6.40 2.06 -10.80
C ILE A 127 6.19 1.64 -9.34
N LEU A 128 5.36 2.40 -8.61
CA LEU A 128 5.09 2.18 -7.19
C LEU A 128 4.00 1.14 -6.93
N ASP A 129 3.34 0.66 -7.99
CA ASP A 129 2.17 -0.22 -7.91
C ASP A 129 1.06 0.31 -7.00
N VAL A 130 0.75 1.61 -7.14
CA VAL A 130 -0.28 2.27 -6.33
C VAL A 130 -1.45 2.72 -7.19
N PRO A 131 -2.66 2.83 -6.60
CA PRO A 131 -3.83 3.36 -7.29
C PRO A 131 -3.59 4.79 -7.81
N PHE A 132 -4.08 5.06 -9.02
CA PHE A 132 -3.93 6.36 -9.68
C PHE A 132 -5.28 6.89 -10.13
N ALA A 133 -5.62 8.10 -9.71
CA ALA A 133 -6.84 8.79 -10.15
C ALA A 133 -6.50 10.11 -10.84
N ILE A 134 -7.23 10.41 -11.91
CA ILE A 134 -7.13 11.69 -12.64
C ILE A 134 -8.42 12.46 -12.44
N ALA A 135 -8.28 13.74 -12.12
CA ALA A 135 -9.38 14.68 -12.03
C ALA A 135 -9.09 15.95 -12.83
N ASP A 136 -10.15 16.64 -13.22
CA ASP A 136 -10.08 17.95 -13.83
C ASP A 136 -10.53 19.00 -12.81
N ALA A 137 -9.63 19.88 -12.42
CA ALA A 137 -9.93 20.94 -11.44
C ALA A 137 -11.05 21.88 -11.90
N THR A 138 -11.30 21.97 -13.20
CA THR A 138 -12.37 22.82 -13.75
C THR A 138 -13.76 22.25 -13.53
N THR A 139 -13.87 20.95 -13.31
CA THR A 139 -15.15 20.25 -13.06
C THR A 139 -15.45 20.07 -11.56
N VAL A 140 -14.45 20.31 -10.70
CA VAL A 140 -14.59 20.15 -9.25
C VAL A 140 -15.26 21.38 -8.66
N THR A 141 -16.37 21.16 -7.95
CA THR A 141 -17.14 22.22 -7.28
C THR A 141 -17.34 21.89 -5.81
N GLU A 142 -17.75 22.89 -5.02
CA GLU A 142 -18.20 22.64 -3.66
C GLU A 142 -19.47 21.78 -3.66
N SER A 143 -19.59 20.94 -2.63
CA SER A 143 -20.72 20.03 -2.45
C SER A 143 -22.07 20.77 -2.57
N GLY A 144 -22.93 20.26 -3.47
CA GLY A 144 -24.27 20.83 -3.72
C GLY A 144 -24.39 21.75 -4.95
N TYR A 145 -23.31 22.01 -5.67
CA TYR A 145 -23.36 22.67 -6.98
C TYR A 145 -23.27 21.66 -8.14
N VAL A 146 -23.61 22.11 -9.35
CA VAL A 146 -23.54 21.25 -10.54
C VAL A 146 -22.07 21.07 -10.93
N GLY A 147 -21.53 19.85 -10.71
CA GLY A 147 -20.15 19.48 -10.99
C GLY A 147 -19.75 18.22 -10.23
N ASP A 148 -18.51 17.79 -10.36
CA ASP A 148 -17.95 16.70 -9.56
C ASP A 148 -17.62 17.22 -8.16
N ASP A 149 -18.13 16.59 -7.12
CA ASP A 149 -17.77 16.90 -5.74
C ASP A 149 -16.32 16.45 -5.45
N VAL A 150 -15.66 17.14 -4.51
CA VAL A 150 -14.30 16.77 -4.08
C VAL A 150 -14.23 15.31 -3.60
N GLU A 151 -15.29 14.82 -2.97
CA GLU A 151 -15.45 13.43 -2.52
C GLU A 151 -15.41 12.42 -3.68
N ASN A 152 -15.80 12.84 -4.88
CA ASN A 152 -15.73 11.99 -6.08
C ASN A 152 -14.29 11.63 -6.46
N LEU A 153 -13.30 12.47 -6.12
CA LEU A 153 -11.89 12.17 -6.35
C LEU A 153 -11.44 10.97 -5.52
N ILE A 154 -11.84 10.96 -4.25
CA ILE A 154 -11.54 9.86 -3.33
C ILE A 154 -12.28 8.60 -3.78
N THR A 155 -13.53 8.74 -4.22
CA THR A 155 -14.32 7.62 -4.76
C THR A 155 -13.66 7.01 -6.01
N LYS A 156 -13.15 7.84 -6.93
CA LYS A 156 -12.39 7.37 -8.10
C LYS A 156 -11.11 6.63 -7.69
N LEU A 157 -10.38 7.15 -6.71
CA LEU A 157 -9.18 6.49 -6.20
C LEU A 157 -9.52 5.15 -5.53
N LEU A 158 -10.57 5.13 -4.71
CA LEU A 158 -11.05 3.91 -4.05
C LEU A 158 -11.54 2.86 -5.06
N PHE A 159 -12.21 3.26 -6.13
CA PHE A 159 -12.57 2.36 -7.22
C PHE A 159 -11.34 1.76 -7.90
N ASN A 160 -10.30 2.57 -8.16
CA ASN A 160 -9.06 2.10 -8.79
C ASN A 160 -8.19 1.25 -7.85
N SER A 161 -8.45 1.27 -6.54
CA SER A 161 -7.84 0.36 -5.56
C SER A 161 -8.64 -0.93 -5.34
N GLU A 162 -9.68 -1.18 -6.15
CA GLU A 162 -10.62 -2.31 -5.96
C GLU A 162 -11.31 -2.29 -4.58
N TYR A 163 -11.56 -1.09 -4.05
CA TYR A 163 -12.12 -0.83 -2.72
C TYR A 163 -11.23 -1.27 -1.54
N ASP A 164 -9.95 -1.49 -1.80
CA ASP A 164 -8.96 -1.69 -0.75
C ASP A 164 -8.53 -0.33 -0.19
N ILE A 165 -8.89 -0.07 1.08
CA ILE A 165 -8.64 1.20 1.76
C ILE A 165 -7.13 1.39 2.00
N ASP A 166 -6.41 0.36 2.43
CA ASP A 166 -4.98 0.43 2.74
C ASP A 166 -4.15 0.74 1.48
N ARG A 167 -4.58 0.23 0.33
CA ARG A 167 -4.01 0.59 -0.98
C ARG A 167 -4.41 2.00 -1.41
N ALA A 168 -5.67 2.40 -1.21
CA ALA A 168 -6.16 3.72 -1.58
C ALA A 168 -5.43 4.84 -0.84
N GLU A 169 -5.13 4.65 0.45
CA GLU A 169 -4.39 5.63 1.27
C GLU A 169 -2.97 5.93 0.74
N LYS A 170 -2.38 4.99 0.02
CA LYS A 170 -1.08 5.13 -0.63
C LYS A 170 -1.17 5.63 -2.07
N GLY A 171 -2.37 5.85 -2.58
CA GLY A 171 -2.63 6.23 -3.96
C GLY A 171 -2.21 7.64 -4.33
N ILE A 172 -2.17 7.91 -5.64
CA ILE A 172 -1.82 9.22 -6.20
C ILE A 172 -3.04 9.81 -6.91
N ILE A 173 -3.38 11.05 -6.58
CA ILE A 173 -4.39 11.84 -7.29
C ILE A 173 -3.67 12.91 -8.10
N TYR A 174 -3.91 12.94 -9.40
CA TYR A 174 -3.45 13.94 -10.33
C TYR A 174 -4.63 14.85 -10.72
N ILE A 175 -4.50 16.14 -10.43
CA ILE A 175 -5.53 17.15 -10.67
C ILE A 175 -5.05 18.13 -11.76
#